data_662201282b317e317fbdfc9496960386
#
_entry.id   662201282b317e317fbdfc9496960386
#
_cell.length_a   1.000
_cell.length_b   1.000
_cell.length_c   1.000
_cell.angle_alpha   90.00
_cell.angle_beta   90.00
_cell.angle_gamma   90.00
#
_symmetry.space_group_name_H-M   'P 1'
#
loop_
_entity.id
_entity.type
_entity.pdbx_description
1 polymer ?
#
loop_
_entity_poly.entity_id
_entity_poly.type
_entity_poly.pdbx_seq_one_letter_code
_entity_poly.pdbx_strand_id
1 'polypeptide(L)'
;MAQTVALYYDFREQMGRILAIDYGKKRTGLAVTDVLQIIANGLTTVPTHTLMDFILDYVKREPVERIVVGLPKQMNNQPSENMVRIEPFVNRLRKVLPQIPVEYVDERFTSVLAHQAMIDGGLKKKDRQRKELVDEISATIILQSYMDSRKFKI
;
A
#
# COMPACT_ATOMS: atom_id res chain seq x y z
N MET A 1 -15.25 16.92 -31.33
CA MET A 1 -13.85 16.49 -31.20
C MET A 1 -13.17 16.99 -29.94
N ALA A 2 -13.31 18.27 -29.56
CA ALA A 2 -12.68 18.80 -28.35
C ALA A 2 -13.19 18.12 -27.06
N GLN A 3 -14.48 17.81 -26.97
CA GLN A 3 -15.05 17.13 -25.80
C GLN A 3 -14.56 15.68 -25.67
N THR A 4 -14.39 14.98 -26.79
CA THR A 4 -13.88 13.60 -26.78
C THR A 4 -12.44 13.56 -26.30
N VAL A 5 -11.61 14.51 -26.73
CA VAL A 5 -10.21 14.60 -26.30
C VAL A 5 -10.12 14.94 -24.82
N ALA A 6 -10.94 15.87 -24.33
CA ALA A 6 -10.98 16.23 -22.90
C ALA A 6 -11.38 15.05 -22.04
N LEU A 7 -12.40 14.26 -22.43
CA LEU A 7 -12.82 13.07 -21.72
C LEU A 7 -11.72 12.01 -21.70
N TYR A 8 -10.99 11.86 -22.81
CA TYR A 8 -9.89 10.90 -22.89
C TYR A 8 -8.74 11.28 -21.91
N TYR A 9 -8.39 12.57 -21.86
CA TYR A 9 -7.37 13.06 -20.93
C TYR A 9 -7.80 12.90 -19.47
N ASP A 10 -9.05 13.24 -19.14
CA ASP A 10 -9.60 13.06 -17.80
C ASP A 10 -9.56 11.57 -17.39
N PHE A 11 -9.93 10.68 -18.31
CA PHE A 11 -9.89 9.25 -18.08
C PHE A 11 -8.47 8.77 -17.82
N ARG A 12 -7.49 9.24 -18.59
CA ARG A 12 -6.09 8.88 -18.38
C ARG A 12 -5.53 9.40 -17.06
N GLU A 13 -5.92 10.61 -16.67
CA GLU A 13 -5.49 11.18 -15.40
C GLU A 13 -6.07 10.42 -14.21
N GLN A 14 -7.23 9.80 -14.38
CA GLN A 14 -7.86 8.98 -13.36
C GLN A 14 -7.33 7.54 -13.35
N MET A 15 -6.56 7.15 -14.38
CA MET A 15 -5.98 5.82 -14.46
C MET A 15 -4.58 5.86 -13.86
N GLY A 16 -4.40 5.13 -12.78
CA GLY A 16 -3.10 5.04 -12.14
C GLY A 16 -3.12 3.95 -11.08
N ARG A 17 -1.92 3.52 -10.72
CA ARG A 17 -1.76 2.48 -9.71
C ARG A 17 -2.05 3.04 -8.32
N ILE A 18 -2.56 2.19 -7.45
CA ILE A 18 -2.61 2.46 -6.00
C ILE A 18 -1.42 1.72 -5.40
N LEU A 19 -0.57 2.44 -4.68
CA LEU A 19 0.60 1.88 -3.99
C LEU A 19 0.28 1.75 -2.51
N ALA A 20 0.43 0.54 -1.97
CA ALA A 20 0.21 0.26 -0.55
C ALA A 20 1.53 0.02 0.17
N ILE A 21 1.62 0.53 1.39
CA ILE A 21 2.82 0.48 2.21
C ILE A 21 2.47 -0.15 3.56
N ASP A 22 3.18 -1.22 3.90
CA ASP A 22 3.18 -1.79 5.24
C ASP A 22 4.51 -1.41 5.91
N TYR A 23 4.50 -0.29 6.61
CA TYR A 23 5.71 0.33 7.17
C TYR A 23 6.20 -0.44 8.39
N GLY A 24 7.42 -0.91 8.35
CA GLY A 24 8.08 -1.55 9.47
C GLY A 24 9.32 -0.78 9.92
N LYS A 25 9.78 -1.06 11.12
CA LYS A 25 10.97 -0.40 11.68
C LYS A 25 12.23 -0.64 10.84
N LYS A 26 12.42 -1.89 10.42
CA LYS A 26 13.62 -2.31 9.65
C LYS A 26 13.31 -2.52 8.18
N ARG A 27 12.15 -3.08 7.87
CA ARG A 27 11.72 -3.44 6.52
C ARG A 27 10.33 -2.91 6.28
N THR A 28 10.05 -2.55 5.05
CA THR A 28 8.74 -2.09 4.61
C THR A 28 8.30 -2.91 3.43
N GLY A 29 7.10 -3.49 3.52
CA GLY A 29 6.48 -4.20 2.41
C GLY A 29 5.68 -3.25 1.54
N LEU A 30 5.67 -3.52 0.24
CA LEU A 30 4.94 -2.72 -0.74
C LEU A 30 4.13 -3.61 -1.66
N ALA A 31 2.95 -3.13 -2.01
CA ALA A 31 2.06 -3.76 -2.97
C ALA A 31 1.50 -2.69 -3.91
N VAL A 32 1.06 -3.10 -5.07
CA VAL A 32 0.60 -2.16 -6.08
C VAL A 32 -0.50 -2.78 -6.93
N THR A 33 -1.43 -1.95 -7.40
CA THR A 33 -2.42 -2.39 -8.38
C THR A 33 -1.88 -2.23 -9.80
N ASP A 34 -2.56 -2.85 -10.76
CA ASP A 34 -2.46 -2.46 -12.17
C ASP A 34 -3.01 -1.03 -12.36
N VAL A 35 -2.77 -0.45 -13.53
CA VAL A 35 -3.23 0.93 -13.83
C VAL A 35 -4.76 1.05 -13.84
N LEU A 36 -5.48 -0.04 -14.07
CA LEU A 36 -6.94 -0.07 -14.04
C LEU A 36 -7.51 -0.33 -12.64
N GLN A 37 -6.64 -0.55 -11.65
CA GLN A 37 -7.02 -0.79 -10.26
C GLN A 37 -7.93 -2.00 -10.08
N ILE A 38 -7.63 -3.10 -10.79
CA ILE A 38 -8.42 -4.33 -10.77
C ILE A 38 -7.84 -5.34 -9.78
N ILE A 39 -6.51 -5.52 -9.79
CA ILE A 39 -5.83 -6.58 -9.04
C ILE A 39 -4.76 -5.98 -8.13
N ALA A 40 -4.69 -6.46 -6.88
CA ALA A 40 -3.63 -6.13 -5.95
C ALA A 40 -2.51 -7.17 -6.07
N ASN A 41 -1.27 -6.71 -6.25
CA ASN A 41 -0.08 -7.57 -6.35
C ASN A 41 0.99 -7.10 -5.38
N GLY A 42 1.71 -8.07 -4.79
CA GLY A 42 2.92 -7.74 -4.05
C GLY A 42 3.95 -7.13 -4.99
N LEU A 43 4.61 -6.08 -4.53
CA LEU A 43 5.64 -5.41 -5.33
C LEU A 43 7.04 -5.80 -4.87
N THR A 44 7.38 -5.49 -3.62
CA THR A 44 8.69 -5.80 -3.06
C THR A 44 8.70 -5.49 -1.56
N THR A 45 9.78 -5.87 -0.91
CA THR A 45 10.11 -5.44 0.45
C THR A 45 11.46 -4.74 0.40
N VAL A 46 11.56 -3.57 0.99
CA VAL A 46 12.79 -2.78 1.00
C VAL A 46 13.22 -2.47 2.44
N PRO A 47 14.52 -2.24 2.67
CA PRO A 47 14.94 -1.67 3.94
C PRO A 47 14.28 -0.31 4.16
N THR A 48 13.73 -0.09 5.35
CA THR A 48 12.91 1.11 5.60
C THR A 48 13.69 2.41 5.39
N HIS A 49 14.99 2.40 5.67
CA HIS A 49 15.81 3.60 5.46
C HIS A 49 15.95 3.99 3.97
N THR A 50 15.64 3.08 3.04
CA THR A 50 15.66 3.35 1.59
C THR A 50 14.25 3.62 1.02
N LEU A 51 13.24 3.57 1.84
CA LEU A 51 11.85 3.60 1.39
C LEU A 51 11.48 4.88 0.63
N MET A 52 11.87 6.03 1.17
CA MET A 52 11.54 7.32 0.52
C MET A 52 12.15 7.39 -0.88
N ASP A 53 13.40 7.02 -1.03
CA ASP A 53 14.09 7.03 -2.33
C ASP A 53 13.42 6.04 -3.29
N PHE A 54 13.04 4.87 -2.80
CA PHE A 54 12.33 3.88 -3.60
C PHE A 54 11.02 4.43 -4.15
N ILE A 55 10.21 5.07 -3.29
CA ILE A 55 8.91 5.62 -3.69
C ILE A 55 9.11 6.75 -4.70
N LEU A 56 10.04 7.66 -4.45
CA LEU A 56 10.29 8.79 -5.37
C LEU A 56 10.72 8.29 -6.75
N ASP A 57 11.56 7.26 -6.80
CA ASP A 57 11.95 6.64 -8.05
C ASP A 57 10.78 5.93 -8.74
N TYR A 58 10.01 5.19 -7.96
CA TYR A 58 8.87 4.41 -8.49
C TYR A 58 7.82 5.31 -9.13
N VAL A 59 7.45 6.41 -8.48
CA VAL A 59 6.41 7.32 -9.01
C VAL A 59 6.87 8.07 -10.26
N LYS A 60 8.18 8.14 -10.51
CA LYS A 60 8.72 8.69 -11.77
C LYS A 60 8.57 7.71 -12.92
N ARG A 61 8.65 6.41 -12.63
CA ARG A 61 8.60 5.36 -13.65
C ARG A 61 7.20 4.85 -13.94
N GLU A 62 6.33 4.89 -12.92
CA GLU A 62 4.99 4.31 -13.00
C GLU A 62 3.93 5.33 -12.60
N PRO A 63 2.77 5.31 -13.27
CA PRO A 63 1.68 6.24 -12.91
C PRO A 63 1.02 5.81 -11.60
N VAL A 64 1.34 6.49 -10.52
CA VAL A 64 0.74 6.26 -9.20
C VAL A 64 -0.26 7.35 -8.92
N GLU A 65 -1.52 6.97 -8.79
CA GLU A 65 -2.61 7.90 -8.50
C GLU A 65 -2.74 8.18 -7.01
N ARG A 66 -2.44 7.18 -6.16
CA ARG A 66 -2.73 7.24 -4.73
C ARG A 66 -1.79 6.32 -3.97
N ILE A 67 -1.48 6.72 -2.74
CA ILE A 67 -0.68 5.90 -1.82
C ILE A 67 -1.54 5.63 -0.58
N VAL A 68 -1.58 4.38 -0.15
CA VAL A 68 -2.26 3.98 1.09
C VAL A 68 -1.24 3.38 2.04
N VAL A 69 -1.36 3.72 3.32
CA VAL A 69 -0.44 3.27 4.38
C VAL A 69 -1.25 2.57 5.45
N GLY A 70 -0.84 1.36 5.81
CA GLY A 70 -1.48 0.64 6.89
C GLY A 70 -1.36 1.41 8.20
N LEU A 71 -2.47 1.57 8.91
CA LEU A 71 -2.52 2.22 10.20
C LEU A 71 -2.51 1.14 11.28
N PRO A 72 -1.37 0.90 11.96
CA PRO A 72 -1.27 -0.18 12.94
C PRO A 72 -1.89 0.24 14.26
N LYS A 73 -3.16 -0.10 14.46
CA LYS A 73 -3.86 0.11 15.73
C LYS A 73 -3.88 -1.19 16.51
N GLN A 74 -3.72 -1.07 17.83
CA GLN A 74 -3.90 -2.21 18.73
C GLN A 74 -5.39 -2.56 18.83
N MET A 75 -5.70 -3.78 19.27
CA MET A 75 -7.08 -4.27 19.37
C MET A 75 -7.97 -3.42 20.26
N ASN A 76 -7.37 -2.66 21.20
CA ASN A 76 -8.09 -1.75 22.08
C ASN A 76 -8.24 -0.33 21.53
N ASN A 77 -8.04 -0.13 20.23
CA ASN A 77 -8.06 1.17 19.55
C ASN A 77 -6.94 2.13 19.92
N GLN A 78 -5.95 1.69 20.70
CA GLN A 78 -4.79 2.51 20.99
C GLN A 78 -3.82 2.51 19.81
N PRO A 79 -3.14 3.62 19.51
CA PRO A 79 -2.09 3.63 18.48
C PRO A 79 -0.97 2.67 18.88
N SER A 80 -0.42 1.96 17.90
CA SER A 80 0.75 1.11 18.15
C SER A 80 2.01 1.96 18.27
N GLU A 81 3.06 1.38 18.86
CA GLU A 81 4.35 2.06 18.97
C GLU A 81 4.93 2.45 17.60
N ASN A 82 4.58 1.71 16.56
CA ASN A 82 5.09 1.97 15.23
C ASN A 82 4.55 3.27 14.64
N MET A 83 3.41 3.79 15.14
CA MET A 83 2.87 5.07 14.68
C MET A 83 3.81 6.24 14.92
N VAL A 84 4.65 6.17 15.95
CA VAL A 84 5.67 7.18 16.22
C VAL A 84 6.64 7.34 15.05
N ARG A 85 6.83 6.27 14.28
CA ARG A 85 7.71 6.26 13.10
C ARG A 85 6.94 6.54 11.81
N ILE A 86 5.72 6.04 11.71
CA ILE A 86 4.90 6.14 10.50
C ILE A 86 4.46 7.58 10.25
N GLU A 87 3.97 8.25 11.28
CA GLU A 87 3.41 9.60 11.14
C GLU A 87 4.42 10.61 10.57
N PRO A 88 5.65 10.71 11.08
CA PRO A 88 6.66 11.59 10.48
C PRO A 88 6.98 11.22 9.03
N PHE A 89 7.04 9.93 8.71
CA PHE A 89 7.28 9.47 7.35
C PHE A 89 6.15 9.91 6.42
N VAL A 90 4.91 9.69 6.81
CA VAL A 90 3.75 10.07 5.99
C VAL A 90 3.69 11.57 5.79
N ASN A 91 3.94 12.35 6.85
CA ASN A 91 3.97 13.81 6.76
C ASN A 91 5.03 14.29 5.78
N ARG A 92 6.21 13.67 5.81
CA ARG A 92 7.28 13.99 4.88
C ARG A 92 6.91 13.58 3.44
N LEU A 93 6.31 12.41 3.27
CA LEU A 93 5.87 11.92 1.97
C LEU A 93 4.85 12.89 1.34
N ARG A 94 3.91 13.39 2.14
CA ARG A 94 2.92 14.37 1.68
C ARG A 94 3.55 15.69 1.24
N LYS A 95 4.67 16.07 1.86
CA LYS A 95 5.40 17.29 1.48
C LYS A 95 6.18 17.13 0.18
N VAL A 96 6.81 15.96 -0.02
CA VAL A 96 7.63 15.74 -1.23
C VAL A 96 6.80 15.33 -2.44
N LEU A 97 5.61 14.78 -2.23
CA LEU A 97 4.68 14.36 -3.29
C LEU A 97 3.29 14.97 -3.06
N PRO A 98 3.16 16.31 -3.10
CA PRO A 98 1.88 16.96 -2.78
C PRO A 98 0.77 16.64 -3.78
N GLN A 99 1.09 16.19 -4.97
CA GLN A 99 0.13 15.85 -6.01
C GLN A 99 -0.48 14.46 -5.85
N ILE A 100 0.08 13.60 -4.99
CA ILE A 100 -0.41 12.23 -4.78
C ILE A 100 -1.05 12.15 -3.40
N PRO A 101 -2.37 11.86 -3.31
CA PRO A 101 -3.02 11.68 -2.01
C PRO A 101 -2.43 10.49 -1.25
N VAL A 102 -2.22 10.66 0.05
CA VAL A 102 -1.75 9.61 0.95
C VAL A 102 -2.80 9.41 2.02
N GLU A 103 -3.33 8.19 2.12
CA GLU A 103 -4.40 7.83 3.05
C GLU A 103 -3.95 6.69 3.96
N TYR A 104 -4.50 6.68 5.18
CA TYR A 104 -4.32 5.56 6.10
C TYR A 104 -5.42 4.51 5.91
N VAL A 105 -5.05 3.24 6.09
CA VAL A 105 -5.99 2.11 6.11
C VAL A 105 -5.82 1.38 7.43
N ASP A 106 -6.92 1.16 8.17
CA ASP A 106 -6.90 0.45 9.43
C ASP A 106 -6.51 -1.02 9.20
N GLU A 107 -5.40 -1.45 9.82
CA GLU A 107 -4.86 -2.78 9.61
C GLU A 107 -4.91 -3.66 10.87
N ARG A 108 -5.79 -3.35 11.85
CA ARG A 108 -5.82 -4.10 13.12
C ARG A 108 -5.83 -5.61 12.97
N PHE A 109 -6.44 -6.12 11.90
CA PHE A 109 -6.57 -7.56 11.69
C PHE A 109 -5.78 -8.06 10.48
N THR A 110 -5.05 -7.20 9.77
CA THR A 110 -4.41 -7.59 8.51
C THR A 110 -3.30 -8.62 8.68
N SER A 111 -2.51 -8.55 9.76
CA SER A 111 -1.46 -9.53 9.99
C SER A 111 -2.02 -10.93 10.25
N VAL A 112 -3.17 -11.01 10.92
CA VAL A 112 -3.88 -12.28 11.12
C VAL A 112 -4.39 -12.81 9.78
N LEU A 113 -5.01 -11.94 8.98
CA LEU A 113 -5.50 -12.30 7.65
C LEU A 113 -4.37 -12.71 6.72
N ALA A 114 -3.22 -12.03 6.78
CA ALA A 114 -2.05 -12.36 5.99
C ALA A 114 -1.53 -13.76 6.32
N HIS A 115 -1.44 -14.07 7.61
CA HIS A 115 -0.99 -15.40 8.07
C HIS A 115 -1.95 -16.48 7.61
N GLN A 116 -3.25 -16.26 7.74
CA GLN A 116 -4.27 -17.21 7.31
C GLN A 116 -4.24 -17.40 5.79
N ALA A 117 -4.05 -16.30 5.03
CA ALA A 117 -3.94 -16.38 3.58
C ALA A 117 -2.75 -17.21 3.12
N MET A 118 -1.61 -17.13 3.83
CA MET A 118 -0.45 -17.93 3.54
C MET A 118 -0.72 -19.43 3.80
N ILE A 119 -1.44 -19.74 4.88
CA ILE A 119 -1.83 -21.12 5.20
C ILE A 119 -2.77 -21.66 4.13
N ASP A 120 -3.80 -20.89 3.78
CA ASP A 120 -4.80 -21.27 2.78
C ASP A 120 -4.17 -21.42 1.39
N GLY A 121 -3.13 -20.63 1.09
CA GLY A 121 -2.37 -20.72 -0.15
C GLY A 121 -1.41 -21.90 -0.20
N GLY A 122 -1.31 -22.70 0.87
CA GLY A 122 -0.45 -23.89 0.91
C GLY A 122 1.03 -23.59 1.11
N LEU A 123 1.40 -22.39 1.60
CA LEU A 123 2.80 -22.06 1.86
C LEU A 123 3.35 -22.93 3.00
N LYS A 124 4.55 -23.46 2.79
CA LYS A 124 5.24 -24.26 3.79
C LYS A 124 5.66 -23.36 4.97
N LYS A 125 5.79 -23.99 6.15
CA LYS A 125 6.21 -23.27 7.36
C LYS A 125 7.49 -22.46 7.14
N LYS A 126 8.46 -23.00 6.38
CA LYS A 126 9.71 -22.31 6.05
C LYS A 126 9.47 -21.00 5.31
N ASP A 127 8.57 -21.00 4.33
CA ASP A 127 8.25 -19.81 3.53
C ASP A 127 7.51 -18.77 4.38
N ARG A 128 6.61 -19.22 5.29
CA ARG A 128 5.89 -18.31 6.19
C ARG A 128 6.80 -17.62 7.19
N GLN A 129 8.01 -18.16 7.42
CA GLN A 129 9.01 -17.56 8.30
C GLN A 129 9.90 -16.54 7.58
N ARG A 130 9.80 -16.43 6.25
CA ARG A 130 10.53 -15.42 5.49
C ARG A 130 9.84 -14.07 5.69
N LYS A 131 10.50 -13.19 6.43
CA LYS A 131 9.92 -11.90 6.85
C LYS A 131 9.60 -11.00 5.67
N GLU A 132 10.44 -11.00 4.62
CA GLU A 132 10.22 -10.18 3.43
C GLU A 132 8.93 -10.59 2.71
N LEU A 133 8.66 -11.89 2.61
CA LEU A 133 7.44 -12.41 2.00
C LEU A 133 6.21 -12.04 2.84
N VAL A 134 6.30 -12.13 4.17
CA VAL A 134 5.21 -11.75 5.07
C VAL A 134 4.89 -10.27 4.93
N ASP A 135 5.91 -9.41 4.90
CA ASP A 135 5.73 -7.96 4.75
C ASP A 135 5.04 -7.61 3.43
N GLU A 136 5.44 -8.28 2.35
CA GLU A 136 4.85 -8.08 1.03
C GLU A 136 3.39 -8.55 0.97
N ILE A 137 3.08 -9.69 1.58
CA ILE A 137 1.71 -10.21 1.66
C ILE A 137 0.85 -9.28 2.53
N SER A 138 1.39 -8.78 3.63
CA SER A 138 0.68 -7.82 4.50
C SER A 138 0.31 -6.55 3.73
N ALA A 139 1.24 -6.01 2.93
CA ALA A 139 0.98 -4.86 2.09
C ALA A 139 -0.10 -5.15 1.05
N THR A 140 -0.09 -6.35 0.46
CA THR A 140 -1.10 -6.77 -0.51
C THR A 140 -2.49 -6.84 0.11
N ILE A 141 -2.59 -7.32 1.35
CA ILE A 141 -3.87 -7.39 2.07
C ILE A 141 -4.38 -6.00 2.44
N ILE A 142 -3.50 -5.10 2.86
CA ILE A 142 -3.86 -3.70 3.09
C ILE A 142 -4.46 -3.11 1.82
N LEU A 143 -3.82 -3.34 0.68
CA LEU A 143 -4.27 -2.85 -0.61
C LEU A 143 -5.63 -3.44 -0.99
N GLN A 144 -5.80 -4.75 -0.85
CA GLN A 144 -7.07 -5.42 -1.16
C GLN A 144 -8.20 -4.91 -0.26
N SER A 145 -7.95 -4.73 1.02
CA SER A 145 -8.92 -4.15 1.96
C SER A 145 -9.36 -2.76 1.52
N TYR A 146 -8.41 -1.93 1.10
CA TYR A 146 -8.71 -0.60 0.61
C TYR A 146 -9.58 -0.63 -0.64
N MET A 147 -9.22 -1.48 -1.60
CA MET A 147 -9.98 -1.63 -2.84
C MET A 147 -11.41 -2.11 -2.57
N ASP A 148 -11.56 -3.10 -1.69
CA ASP A 148 -12.87 -3.65 -1.34
C ASP A 148 -13.74 -2.60 -0.64
N SER A 149 -13.16 -1.78 0.23
CA SER A 149 -13.89 -0.71 0.91
C SER A 149 -14.44 0.32 -0.07
N ARG A 150 -13.75 0.57 -1.17
CA ARG A 150 -14.19 1.53 -2.20
C ARG A 150 -15.35 1.01 -3.03
N LYS A 151 -15.45 -0.31 -3.22
CA LYS A 151 -16.54 -0.91 -4.01
C LYS A 151 -17.91 -0.70 -3.37
N PHE A 152 -17.96 -0.52 -2.06
CA PHE A 152 -19.22 -0.36 -1.31
C PHE A 152 -19.55 1.10 -1.01
N LYS A 153 -18.74 2.04 -1.46
CA LYS A 153 -19.02 3.47 -1.36
C LYS A 153 -19.67 3.94 -2.64
N ILE A 154 -20.97 3.93 -2.64
CA ILE A 154 -21.76 4.44 -3.77
C ILE A 154 -22.37 5.78 -3.38
#